data_98ed7f3f2183f5e7838fcb4c4f9566e0
#
_entry.id   98ed7f3f2183f5e7838fcb4c4f9566e0
#
_cell.length_a   1.000
_cell.length_b   1.000
_cell.length_c   1.000
_cell.angle_alpha   90.00
_cell.angle_beta   90.00
_cell.angle_gamma   90.00
#
_symmetry.space_group_name_H-M   'P 1'
#
loop_
_entity.id
_entity.type
_entity.pdbx_description
1 polymer ?
#
loop_
_entity_poly.entity_id
_entity_poly.type
_entity_poly.pdbx_seq_one_letter_code
_entity_poly.pdbx_strand_id
1 'polypeptide(L)'
;MTDRDSVSDRKISIGLSGVGAVDSIRLFTSPSVLNLDNKPGVDGFTAKIYALDQDMPKPIKVNKGEIEFLLYESTIDGDPLQIWKFDSKKLKKHMLTTQIGVVYDFRLLWAPANVPKRKAAILAQYRSVDGKLIKAVPVVLPITK
;
A
#
# COMPACT_ATOMS: atom_id res chain seq x y z
N MET A 1 -0.58 15.06 -34.77
CA MET A 1 -0.39 14.48 -34.10
C MET A 1 -0.13 14.43 -33.43
N THR A 2 -0.37 14.71 -33.45
CA THR A 2 -0.04 14.22 -32.64
C THR A 2 -0.05 13.99 -31.94
N ASP A 3 -0.19 14.27 -32.02
CA ASP A 3 -0.05 13.65 -31.21
C ASP A 3 -0.09 13.39 -30.72
N ARG A 4 -0.02 13.68 -31.13
CA ARG A 4 0.01 13.09 -30.58
C ARG A 4 0.61 12.77 -30.33
N ASP A 5 0.88 13.05 -30.68
CA ASP A 5 1.40 12.41 -30.37
C ASP A 5 1.58 12.30 -29.79
N SER A 6 1.60 12.59 -29.79
CA SER A 6 1.63 12.09 -29.16
C SER A 6 1.23 11.68 -28.69
N VAL A 7 0.87 11.63 -28.93
CA VAL A 7 0.43 10.91 -28.47
C VAL A 7 0.62 10.29 -28.31
N SER A 8 0.87 10.14 -28.40
CA SER A 8 1.11 9.33 -28.19
C SER A 8 1.90 8.90 -27.70
N ASP A 9 2.41 9.39 -27.56
CA ASP A 9 3.36 8.92 -27.20
C ASP A 9 3.25 8.21 -26.01
N ARG A 10 2.84 8.49 -25.30
CA ARG A 10 2.71 7.89 -24.15
C ARG A 10 1.83 6.73 -24.37
N LYS A 11 0.91 6.85 -24.96
CA LYS A 11 0.04 5.82 -25.20
C LYS A 11 0.68 4.73 -25.82
N ILE A 12 1.53 4.96 -26.40
CA ILE A 12 2.20 4.02 -27.05
C ILE A 12 2.94 3.16 -26.21
N SER A 13 3.31 3.50 -25.27
CA SER A 13 4.09 2.69 -24.49
C SER A 13 3.27 1.51 -24.31
N ILE A 14 2.53 1.42 -25.00
CA ILE A 14 1.81 0.50 -25.14
C ILE A 14 2.25 -0.73 -24.79
N GLY A 15 2.66 -1.48 -25.14
CA GLY A 15 3.12 -2.72 -24.88
C GLY A 15 3.41 -2.91 -23.43
N LEU A 16 3.31 -1.92 -22.71
CA LEU A 16 3.66 -2.00 -21.33
C LEU A 16 2.44 -2.32 -20.53
N SER A 17 1.75 -3.35 -20.94
CA SER A 17 0.58 -3.75 -20.25
C SER A 17 0.88 -3.96 -18.77
N GLY A 18 0.08 -3.43 -17.87
CA GLY A 18 0.30 -3.52 -16.45
C GLY A 18 1.27 -2.50 -15.90
N VAL A 19 1.87 -1.70 -16.77
CA VAL A 19 2.79 -0.66 -16.34
C VAL A 19 2.10 0.66 -16.56
N GLY A 20 2.08 1.49 -15.60
CA GLY A 20 1.49 2.82 -15.70
C GLY A 20 1.93 3.66 -14.52
N ALA A 21 1.46 4.88 -14.50
CA ALA A 21 1.73 5.78 -13.41
C ALA A 21 0.67 5.56 -12.33
N VAL A 22 1.09 5.47 -11.09
CA VAL A 22 0.17 5.32 -9.99
C VAL A 22 -0.54 6.65 -9.75
N ASP A 23 -1.87 6.67 -9.84
CA ASP A 23 -2.67 7.85 -9.57
C ASP A 23 -3.29 7.80 -8.20
N SER A 24 -3.62 6.61 -7.71
CA SER A 24 -4.18 6.44 -6.39
C SER A 24 -3.83 5.05 -5.88
N ILE A 25 -3.98 4.86 -4.60
CA ILE A 25 -3.85 3.55 -3.99
C ILE A 25 -5.03 3.31 -3.07
N ARG A 26 -5.40 2.06 -2.93
CA ARG A 26 -6.47 1.65 -2.03
C ARG A 26 -5.91 0.67 -1.02
N LEU A 27 -6.29 0.86 0.23
CA LEU A 27 -5.87 0.03 1.34
C LEU A 27 -7.07 -0.73 1.90
N PHE A 28 -6.91 -2.04 2.02
CA PHE A 28 -7.88 -2.89 2.71
C PHE A 28 -7.11 -3.64 3.79
N THR A 29 -7.65 -3.67 4.99
CA THR A 29 -7.00 -4.36 6.10
C THR A 29 -7.91 -5.44 6.65
N SER A 30 -7.36 -6.31 7.50
CA SER A 30 -8.17 -7.17 8.33
C SER A 30 -9.09 -6.28 9.16
N PRO A 31 -10.30 -6.78 9.53
CA PRO A 31 -11.25 -5.94 10.27
C PRO A 31 -10.81 -5.62 11.69
N SER A 32 -9.83 -6.33 12.20
CA SER A 32 -9.26 -6.08 13.54
C SER A 32 -7.81 -6.48 13.54
N VAL A 33 -7.12 -6.15 14.63
CA VAL A 33 -5.74 -6.59 14.80
C VAL A 33 -5.73 -8.08 15.11
N LEU A 34 -4.66 -8.75 14.75
CA LEU A 34 -4.58 -10.21 14.75
C LEU A 34 -3.38 -10.72 15.55
N ASN A 35 -3.45 -11.98 15.92
CA ASN A 35 -2.31 -12.70 16.46
C ASN A 35 -1.69 -13.45 15.28
N LEU A 36 -0.56 -12.97 14.82
CA LEU A 36 0.07 -13.50 13.61
C LEU A 36 1.29 -14.37 13.85
N ASP A 37 1.80 -14.43 15.08
CA ASP A 37 3.03 -15.15 15.39
C ASP A 37 2.83 -16.38 16.30
N ASN A 38 1.59 -16.76 16.56
CA ASN A 38 1.24 -17.90 17.43
C ASN A 38 1.67 -17.74 18.88
N LYS A 39 2.05 -16.52 19.28
CA LYS A 39 2.32 -16.21 20.68
C LYS A 39 1.13 -15.47 21.26
N PRO A 40 0.95 -15.45 22.57
CA PRO A 40 -0.18 -14.74 23.16
C PRO A 40 -0.20 -13.26 22.78
N GLY A 41 -1.40 -12.72 22.55
CA GLY A 41 -1.60 -11.32 22.28
C GLY A 41 -1.73 -10.98 20.80
N VAL A 42 -2.22 -9.78 20.52
CA VAL A 42 -2.34 -9.29 19.15
C VAL A 42 -1.04 -8.59 18.77
N ASP A 43 -0.57 -8.82 17.56
CA ASP A 43 0.75 -8.34 17.17
C ASP A 43 0.82 -7.74 15.77
N GLY A 44 -0.28 -7.60 15.10
CA GLY A 44 -0.26 -7.00 13.76
C GLY A 44 -1.59 -7.05 13.05
N PHE A 45 -1.54 -6.89 11.75
CA PHE A 45 -2.71 -6.89 10.90
C PHE A 45 -2.32 -7.35 9.49
N THR A 46 -3.31 -7.70 8.69
CA THR A 46 -3.07 -7.97 7.28
C THR A 46 -3.54 -6.79 6.46
N ALA A 47 -2.88 -6.54 5.36
CA ALA A 47 -3.20 -5.41 4.49
C ALA A 47 -3.08 -5.81 3.03
N LYS A 48 -3.97 -5.25 2.20
CA LYS A 48 -3.88 -5.39 0.76
C LYS A 48 -3.83 -4.01 0.14
N ILE A 49 -2.95 -3.83 -0.83
CA ILE A 49 -2.83 -2.58 -1.57
C ILE A 49 -3.12 -2.83 -3.03
N TYR A 50 -3.96 -1.98 -3.60
CA TYR A 50 -4.20 -1.91 -5.03
C TYR A 50 -3.67 -0.57 -5.52
N ALA A 51 -2.76 -0.60 -6.50
CA ALA A 51 -2.27 0.62 -7.13
C ALA A 51 -3.08 0.84 -8.41
N LEU A 52 -3.59 2.04 -8.58
CA LEU A 52 -4.50 2.36 -9.68
C LEU A 52 -3.93 3.45 -10.58
N ASP A 53 -4.17 3.24 -11.87
CA ASP A 53 -3.88 4.23 -12.91
C ASP A 53 -5.21 4.46 -13.60
N GLN A 54 -5.70 5.70 -13.63
CA GLN A 54 -7.01 6.00 -14.19
C GLN A 54 -7.15 5.59 -15.66
N ASP A 55 -6.04 5.44 -16.36
CA ASP A 55 -6.05 5.04 -17.77
C ASP A 55 -6.05 3.53 -17.97
N MET A 56 -5.98 2.77 -16.88
CA MET A 56 -5.94 1.30 -16.94
C MET A 56 -7.17 0.71 -16.28
N PRO A 57 -7.75 -0.33 -16.86
CA PRO A 57 -8.99 -0.93 -16.33
C PRO A 57 -8.80 -1.75 -15.06
N LYS A 58 -7.58 -2.17 -14.76
CA LYS A 58 -7.30 -3.01 -13.61
C LYS A 58 -6.16 -2.46 -12.79
N PRO A 59 -6.08 -2.83 -11.50
CA PRO A 59 -4.93 -2.45 -10.68
C PRO A 59 -3.62 -2.87 -11.33
N ILE A 60 -2.60 -2.06 -11.18
CA ILE A 60 -1.33 -2.20 -11.87
C ILE A 60 -0.18 -2.58 -10.95
N LYS A 61 0.94 -2.98 -11.56
CA LYS A 61 2.17 -3.23 -10.83
C LYS A 61 2.79 -1.91 -10.42
N VAL A 62 3.46 -1.90 -9.27
CA VAL A 62 4.29 -0.79 -8.85
C VAL A 62 5.73 -1.16 -9.22
N ASN A 63 6.21 -0.62 -10.32
CA ASN A 63 7.55 -0.92 -10.83
C ASN A 63 8.62 0.03 -10.31
N LYS A 64 8.24 1.22 -9.87
CA LYS A 64 9.15 2.23 -9.36
C LYS A 64 8.53 2.87 -8.15
N GLY A 65 9.35 3.43 -7.29
CA GLY A 65 8.87 4.06 -6.07
C GLY A 65 8.72 3.05 -4.96
N GLU A 66 8.02 3.46 -3.90
CA GLU A 66 7.85 2.57 -2.75
C GLU A 66 6.50 2.76 -2.10
N ILE A 67 6.08 1.75 -1.35
CA ILE A 67 4.87 1.82 -0.54
C ILE A 67 5.31 1.79 0.91
N GLU A 68 4.72 2.68 1.70
CA GLU A 68 5.00 2.80 3.13
C GLU A 68 3.70 2.63 3.90
N PHE A 69 3.79 1.92 5.03
CA PHE A 69 2.69 1.85 5.97
C PHE A 69 3.14 2.55 7.24
N LEU A 70 2.31 3.42 7.77
CA LEU A 70 2.60 4.15 8.99
C LEU A 70 1.54 3.82 10.02
N LEU A 71 1.99 3.45 11.21
CA LEU A 71 1.13 3.07 12.32
C LEU A 71 1.14 4.20 13.36
N TYR A 72 -0.04 4.63 13.76
CA TYR A 72 -0.19 5.69 14.75
C TYR A 72 -1.11 5.21 15.88
N GLU A 73 -1.02 5.88 17.02
CA GLU A 73 -1.94 5.62 18.13
C GLU A 73 -3.23 6.38 17.88
N SER A 74 -4.33 5.68 17.67
CA SER A 74 -5.69 6.21 17.54
C SER A 74 -5.98 7.14 16.37
N THR A 75 -5.14 8.11 16.09
CA THR A 75 -5.34 9.08 14.99
C THR A 75 -4.02 9.28 14.25
N ILE A 76 -4.10 9.76 13.02
CA ILE A 76 -2.91 9.95 12.19
C ILE A 76 -2.32 11.31 12.50
N ASP A 77 -1.83 11.48 13.71
CA ASP A 77 -1.22 12.71 14.17
C ASP A 77 0.10 12.43 14.86
N GLY A 78 1.00 13.38 14.81
CA GLY A 78 2.27 13.27 15.49
C GLY A 78 3.19 12.26 14.81
N ASP A 79 4.08 11.69 15.62
CA ASP A 79 5.03 10.74 15.09
C ASP A 79 4.43 9.34 15.02
N PRO A 80 4.67 8.60 13.95
CA PRO A 80 4.17 7.23 13.87
C PRO A 80 4.88 6.34 14.88
N LEU A 81 4.17 5.33 15.37
CA LEU A 81 4.74 4.34 16.26
C LEU A 81 5.68 3.41 15.52
N GLN A 82 5.38 3.15 14.26
CA GLN A 82 6.19 2.26 13.42
C GLN A 82 5.93 2.56 11.95
N ILE A 83 6.97 2.36 11.13
CA ILE A 83 6.89 2.53 9.69
C ILE A 83 7.42 1.28 9.01
N TRP A 84 6.70 0.78 8.02
CA TRP A 84 7.18 -0.31 7.15
C TRP A 84 7.36 0.28 5.76
N LYS A 85 8.50 0.01 5.13
CA LYS A 85 8.81 0.51 3.79
C LYS A 85 9.11 -0.64 2.85
N PHE A 86 8.50 -0.59 1.68
CA PHE A 86 8.69 -1.61 0.65
C PHE A 86 9.01 -0.93 -0.67
N ASP A 87 10.26 -1.04 -1.12
CA ASP A 87 10.62 -0.54 -2.45
C ASP A 87 10.09 -1.53 -3.50
N SER A 88 10.25 -1.21 -4.77
CA SER A 88 9.69 -2.04 -5.84
C SER A 88 10.23 -3.47 -5.80
N LYS A 89 11.46 -3.66 -5.34
CA LYS A 89 12.06 -4.98 -5.26
C LYS A 89 11.40 -5.79 -4.15
N LYS A 90 11.17 -5.19 -3.00
CA LYS A 90 10.51 -5.87 -1.88
C LYS A 90 9.03 -6.12 -2.20
N LEU A 91 8.38 -5.21 -2.91
CA LEU A 91 6.99 -5.36 -3.28
C LEU A 91 6.74 -6.61 -4.13
N LYS A 92 7.72 -7.01 -4.94
CA LYS A 92 7.54 -8.20 -5.76
C LYS A 92 7.26 -9.45 -4.94
N LYS A 93 7.76 -9.51 -3.72
CA LYS A 93 7.56 -10.66 -2.84
C LYS A 93 6.14 -10.73 -2.28
N HIS A 94 5.40 -9.64 -2.38
CA HIS A 94 4.04 -9.53 -1.85
C HIS A 94 3.00 -9.46 -2.96
N MET A 95 3.44 -9.53 -4.22
CA MET A 95 2.56 -9.36 -5.36
C MET A 95 1.79 -10.62 -5.69
N LEU A 96 0.49 -10.47 -5.90
CA LEU A 96 -0.37 -11.53 -6.40
C LEU A 96 -1.06 -11.02 -7.64
N THR A 97 -1.12 -11.84 -8.68
CA THR A 97 -1.86 -11.48 -9.90
C THR A 97 -3.18 -12.22 -9.86
N THR A 98 -4.27 -11.46 -9.90
CA THR A 98 -5.62 -12.02 -9.83
C THR A 98 -6.42 -11.65 -11.08
N GLN A 99 -7.63 -12.15 -11.19
CA GLN A 99 -8.50 -11.81 -12.31
C GLN A 99 -8.86 -10.32 -12.32
N ILE A 100 -8.85 -9.68 -11.15
CA ILE A 100 -9.17 -8.26 -11.08
C ILE A 100 -7.93 -7.38 -11.20
N GLY A 101 -6.76 -7.97 -11.36
CA GLY A 101 -5.51 -7.23 -11.51
C GLY A 101 -4.48 -7.59 -10.45
N VAL A 102 -3.48 -6.74 -10.31
CA VAL A 102 -2.39 -6.94 -9.36
C VAL A 102 -2.81 -6.47 -7.98
N VAL A 103 -2.52 -7.27 -6.95
CA VAL A 103 -2.72 -6.87 -5.57
C VAL A 103 -1.46 -7.18 -4.80
N TYR A 104 -1.13 -6.36 -3.83
CA TYR A 104 -0.01 -6.58 -2.92
C TYR A 104 -0.58 -6.96 -1.55
N ASP A 105 -0.14 -8.08 -1.01
CA ASP A 105 -0.68 -8.66 0.22
C ASP A 105 0.41 -8.71 1.29
N PHE A 106 0.11 -8.19 2.46
CA PHE A 106 1.09 -8.05 3.54
C PHE A 106 0.58 -8.59 4.86
N ARG A 107 1.50 -9.11 5.65
CA ARG A 107 1.25 -9.43 7.06
C ARG A 107 2.22 -8.53 7.81
N LEU A 108 1.71 -7.54 8.51
CA LEU A 108 2.53 -6.53 9.15
C LEU A 108 2.50 -6.70 10.65
N LEU A 109 3.70 -6.97 11.21
CA LEU A 109 3.87 -7.19 12.64
C LEU A 109 4.53 -5.95 13.23
N TRP A 110 4.00 -5.44 14.32
CA TRP A 110 4.66 -4.36 15.01
C TRP A 110 5.63 -4.88 16.07
N ALA A 111 6.65 -4.09 16.34
CA ALA A 111 7.58 -4.41 17.41
C ALA A 111 6.85 -4.30 18.76
N PRO A 112 7.23 -5.09 19.76
CA PRO A 112 6.56 -5.04 21.06
C PRO A 112 6.52 -3.65 21.69
N ALA A 113 7.55 -2.84 21.46
CA ALA A 113 7.58 -1.48 22.00
C ALA A 113 6.62 -0.53 21.28
N ASN A 114 6.12 -0.91 20.11
CA ASN A 114 5.30 -0.04 19.27
C ASN A 114 3.82 -0.42 19.25
N VAL A 115 3.39 -1.28 20.15
CA VAL A 115 2.01 -1.74 20.20
C VAL A 115 1.07 -0.58 20.52
N PRO A 116 0.05 -0.32 19.69
CA PRO A 116 -0.94 0.70 20.02
C PRO A 116 -1.70 0.32 21.28
N LYS A 117 -2.06 1.30 22.08
CA LYS A 117 -2.75 1.05 23.35
C LYS A 117 -4.26 0.93 23.17
N ARG A 118 -4.83 1.75 22.33
CA ARG A 118 -6.28 1.82 22.17
C ARG A 118 -6.73 1.45 20.77
N LYS A 119 -6.18 2.07 19.77
CA LYS A 119 -6.54 1.84 18.37
C LYS A 119 -5.30 1.94 17.49
N ALA A 120 -5.26 1.13 16.47
CA ALA A 120 -4.22 1.21 15.45
C ALA A 120 -4.75 2.04 14.30
N ALA A 121 -4.21 3.24 14.11
CA ALA A 121 -4.54 4.07 12.97
C ALA A 121 -3.46 3.85 11.91
N ILE A 122 -3.85 3.43 10.73
CA ILE A 122 -2.95 2.98 9.68
C ILE A 122 -3.09 3.85 8.45
N LEU A 123 -1.97 4.38 7.98
CA LEU A 123 -1.91 5.13 6.74
C LEU A 123 -1.00 4.37 5.78
N ALA A 124 -1.44 4.16 4.56
CA ALA A 124 -0.61 3.64 3.50
C ALA A 124 -0.37 4.74 2.48
N GLN A 125 0.84 4.84 1.97
CA GLN A 125 1.17 5.85 0.96
C GLN A 125 2.16 5.31 -0.05
N TYR A 126 2.05 5.81 -1.26
CA TYR A 126 2.98 5.54 -2.35
C TYR A 126 3.86 6.77 -2.52
N ARG A 127 5.18 6.55 -2.58
CA ARG A 127 6.13 7.61 -2.85
C ARG A 127 6.77 7.32 -4.20
N SER A 128 6.55 8.20 -5.16
CA SER A 128 7.16 8.04 -6.49
C SER A 128 8.64 8.37 -6.44
N VAL A 129 9.37 7.99 -7.47
CA VAL A 129 10.82 8.26 -7.53
C VAL A 129 11.13 9.75 -7.53
N ASP A 130 10.22 10.59 -7.98
CA ASP A 130 10.43 12.03 -7.96
C ASP A 130 9.87 12.69 -6.68
N GLY A 131 9.48 11.88 -5.69
CA GLY A 131 9.07 12.39 -4.39
C GLY A 131 7.60 12.69 -4.20
N LYS A 132 6.77 12.46 -5.20
CA LYS A 132 5.35 12.70 -5.09
C LYS A 132 4.73 11.67 -4.13
N LEU A 133 3.86 12.11 -3.23
CA LEU A 133 3.19 11.24 -2.30
C LEU A 133 1.72 11.07 -2.66
N ILE A 134 1.26 9.82 -2.67
CA ILE A 134 -0.13 9.50 -2.90
C ILE A 134 -0.60 8.66 -1.70
N LYS A 135 -1.62 9.14 -1.01
CA LYS A 135 -2.07 8.52 0.25
C LYS A 135 -3.39 7.80 0.06
N ALA A 136 -3.52 6.65 0.68
CA ALA A 136 -4.80 5.96 0.76
C ALA A 136 -5.64 6.56 1.89
N VAL A 137 -6.93 6.26 1.88
CA VAL A 137 -7.80 6.63 3.00
C VAL A 137 -7.34 5.83 4.23
N PRO A 138 -7.11 6.50 5.35
CA PRO A 138 -6.64 5.81 6.55
C PRO A 138 -7.68 4.83 7.12
N VAL A 139 -7.18 3.82 7.83
CA VAL A 139 -8.01 2.82 8.47
C VAL A 139 -7.70 2.83 9.96
N VAL A 140 -8.73 2.69 10.79
CA VAL A 140 -8.54 2.62 12.24
C VAL A 140 -9.08 1.29 12.72
N LEU A 141 -8.22 0.52 13.41
CA LEU A 141 -8.59 -0.79 13.94
C LEU A 141 -8.57 -0.77 15.46
N PRO A 142 -9.58 -1.34 16.11
CA PRO A 142 -9.55 -1.39 17.56
C PRO A 142 -8.53 -2.44 18.01
N ILE A 143 -7.90 -2.20 19.15
CA ILE A 143 -7.01 -3.16 19.78
C ILE A 143 -7.88 -3.97 20.73
N THR A 144 -8.07 -5.24 20.39
CA THR A 144 -8.88 -6.13 21.22
C THR A 144 -7.95 -7.10 21.95
N LYS A 145 -8.27 -7.43 23.16
CA LYS A 145 -7.45 -8.35 23.96
C LYS A 145 -8.22 -9.62 24.26
#